data_0830725d81c0284b63b6816d7a6ffc28
#
_entry.id   0830725d81c0284b63b6816d7a6ffc28
#
_cell.length_a   1.000
_cell.length_b   1.000
_cell.length_c   1.000
_cell.angle_alpha   90.00
_cell.angle_beta   90.00
_cell.angle_gamma   90.00
#
_symmetry.space_group_name_H-M   'P 1'
#
loop_
_entity.id
_entity.type
_entity.pdbx_description
1 polymer ?
#
loop_
_entity_poly.entity_id
_entity_poly.type
_entity_poly.pdbx_seq_one_letter_code
_entity_poly.pdbx_strand_id
1 'polypeptide(L)'
;MKKIIMMFALVMGFAVSANAQTALVDNGTAKDNWYFGVGVGTNVWNDVNSWTLFNTKSSNGNSWWRTQPVHANVTVGKMITPYVGAEVDYLGVFNLANSKTFLDAHNLTGNVVFNVSNLLAGYHGHRRCFELELLGGAGWVHEFDSEYANGSTGGNALSVRGALRGNVNVSKNVAITVTPEYLWLPKQFTMRGEFQGVNLSVGVKYRIPTNRGNFPLKQLRNQSELDALNATIQSLQNANAELTRVNAGLEATIKQLLAEGNKVSVETQSLGSYYFDKGKYDVDVNKVAGLVKALKDTNGSIVLTGTTSPEGSESFNKTLAEKRAKAVKDALVANGIDASRIKVKNNYEAQRSVVILVE
;
A
#
# COMPACT_ATOMS: atom_id res chain seq x y z
N MET A 1 20.91 -14.49 -26.71
CA MET A 1 20.52 -14.68 -25.30
C MET A 1 21.40 -13.93 -24.29
N LYS A 2 22.73 -14.11 -24.26
CA LYS A 2 23.62 -13.41 -23.29
C LYS A 2 23.48 -11.86 -23.30
N LYS A 3 23.32 -11.23 -24.47
CA LYS A 3 23.17 -9.76 -24.59
C LYS A 3 21.83 -9.22 -24.05
N ILE A 4 20.74 -9.99 -24.16
CA ILE A 4 19.41 -9.61 -23.64
C ILE A 4 19.39 -9.76 -22.14
N ILE A 5 19.96 -10.85 -21.59
CA ILE A 5 20.11 -11.07 -20.16
C ILE A 5 21.00 -9.98 -19.52
N MET A 6 22.05 -9.58 -20.24
CA MET A 6 22.95 -8.50 -19.79
C MET A 6 22.27 -7.12 -19.77
N MET A 7 21.37 -6.86 -20.74
CA MET A 7 20.55 -5.64 -20.77
C MET A 7 19.52 -5.60 -19.63
N PHE A 8 18.87 -6.74 -19.34
CA PHE A 8 17.97 -6.88 -18.18
C PHE A 8 18.73 -6.74 -16.86
N ALA A 9 19.93 -7.33 -16.73
CA ALA A 9 20.76 -7.20 -15.54
C ALA A 9 21.26 -5.75 -15.33
N LEU A 10 21.55 -5.02 -16.42
CA LEU A 10 21.94 -3.61 -16.38
C LEU A 10 20.79 -2.72 -15.90
N VAL A 11 19.58 -2.95 -16.41
CA VAL A 11 18.37 -2.20 -15.99
C VAL A 11 18.05 -2.48 -14.52
N MET A 12 18.20 -3.73 -14.07
CA MET A 12 18.02 -4.08 -12.65
C MET A 12 19.12 -3.49 -11.75
N GLY A 13 20.35 -3.42 -12.24
CA GLY A 13 21.48 -2.81 -11.51
C GLY A 13 21.34 -1.30 -11.30
N PHE A 14 20.77 -0.58 -12.26
CA PHE A 14 20.49 0.86 -12.12
C PHE A 14 19.34 1.16 -11.15
N ALA A 15 18.39 0.24 -10.99
CA ALA A 15 17.28 0.42 -10.03
C ALA A 15 17.73 0.36 -8.56
N VAL A 16 18.89 -0.23 -8.28
CA VAL A 16 19.44 -0.39 -6.92
C VAL A 16 20.37 0.76 -6.51
N SER A 17 20.94 1.48 -7.48
CA SER A 17 21.94 2.53 -7.19
C SER A 17 21.40 3.97 -7.18
N ALA A 18 20.11 4.18 -7.42
CA ALA A 18 19.50 5.50 -7.24
C ALA A 18 19.24 5.77 -5.75
N ASN A 19 20.31 5.98 -4.99
CA ASN A 19 20.29 6.58 -3.66
C ASN A 19 20.00 8.10 -3.74
N ALA A 20 18.92 8.47 -4.37
CA ALA A 20 18.29 9.76 -4.07
C ALA A 20 17.36 9.51 -2.89
N GLN A 21 17.35 10.40 -1.91
CA GLN A 21 16.48 10.43 -0.75
C GLN A 21 15.12 9.80 -1.08
N THR A 22 14.96 8.54 -0.69
CA THR A 22 13.75 7.79 -0.96
C THR A 22 12.66 8.40 -0.09
N ALA A 23 11.94 9.39 -0.64
CA ALA A 23 10.64 9.71 -0.12
C ALA A 23 9.92 8.37 0.03
N LEU A 24 9.51 8.03 1.23
CA LEU A 24 8.86 6.75 1.50
C LEU A 24 7.54 6.74 0.72
N VAL A 25 7.53 6.05 -0.41
CA VAL A 25 6.35 5.92 -1.25
C VAL A 25 5.42 4.91 -0.60
N ASP A 26 4.16 5.27 -0.42
CA ASP A 26 3.14 4.31 -0.04
C ASP A 26 2.74 3.50 -1.29
N ASN A 27 3.16 2.26 -1.36
CA ASN A 27 2.84 1.37 -2.49
C ASN A 27 1.37 0.93 -2.51
N GLY A 28 0.57 1.35 -1.53
CA GLY A 28 -0.85 1.03 -1.47
C GLY A 28 -1.14 -0.41 -1.05
N THR A 29 -2.38 -0.82 -1.29
CA THR A 29 -2.90 -2.16 -0.97
C THR A 29 -3.08 -3.00 -2.23
N ALA A 30 -3.52 -4.25 -2.08
CA ALA A 30 -3.87 -5.13 -3.20
C ALA A 30 -4.94 -4.54 -4.13
N LYS A 31 -5.81 -3.63 -3.63
CA LYS A 31 -6.89 -3.00 -4.39
C LYS A 31 -6.46 -1.75 -5.17
N ASP A 32 -5.27 -1.21 -4.88
CA ASP A 32 -4.80 0.05 -5.45
C ASP A 32 -4.00 -0.16 -6.73
N ASN A 33 -3.92 0.90 -7.55
CA ASN A 33 -3.05 1.02 -8.72
C ASN A 33 -3.33 0.04 -9.88
N TRP A 34 -4.56 -0.47 -9.97
CA TRP A 34 -5.02 -1.23 -11.11
C TRP A 34 -5.33 -0.33 -12.31
N TYR A 35 -5.13 -0.85 -13.50
CA TYR A 35 -5.51 -0.19 -14.74
C TYR A 35 -6.02 -1.20 -15.77
N PHE A 36 -6.83 -0.68 -16.69
CA PHE A 36 -7.29 -1.35 -17.90
C PHE A 36 -6.84 -0.58 -19.11
N GLY A 37 -6.50 -1.29 -20.16
CA GLY A 37 -6.16 -0.72 -21.45
C GLY A 37 -6.96 -1.38 -22.56
N VAL A 38 -7.31 -0.59 -23.57
CA VAL A 38 -7.82 -1.08 -24.84
C VAL A 38 -7.06 -0.38 -25.96
N GLY A 39 -6.73 -1.10 -26.99
CA GLY A 39 -5.99 -0.55 -28.11
C GLY A 39 -6.32 -1.25 -29.42
N VAL A 40 -5.96 -0.59 -30.49
CA VAL A 40 -6.01 -1.13 -31.85
C VAL A 40 -4.71 -0.80 -32.55
N GLY A 41 -4.31 -1.62 -33.48
CA GLY A 41 -3.06 -1.43 -34.19
C GLY A 41 -2.89 -2.31 -35.39
N THR A 42 -1.67 -2.30 -35.90
CA THR A 42 -1.29 -3.11 -37.04
C THR A 42 -0.05 -3.94 -36.74
N ASN A 43 0.05 -5.07 -37.38
CA ASN A 43 1.16 -6.00 -37.27
C ASN A 43 1.96 -6.04 -38.53
N VAL A 44 3.29 -6.05 -38.40
CA VAL A 44 4.22 -6.32 -39.48
C VAL A 44 5.02 -7.55 -39.12
N TRP A 45 4.81 -8.62 -39.85
CA TRP A 45 5.44 -9.89 -39.56
C TRP A 45 6.59 -10.16 -40.56
N ASN A 46 7.67 -10.72 -40.07
CA ASN A 46 8.74 -11.23 -40.88
C ASN A 46 8.57 -12.73 -41.01
N ASP A 47 8.21 -13.18 -42.21
CA ASP A 47 8.43 -14.55 -42.61
C ASP A 47 9.89 -14.65 -43.09
N VAL A 48 10.62 -15.65 -42.65
CA VAL A 48 12.06 -15.98 -42.68
C VAL A 48 12.91 -15.32 -43.80
N ASN A 49 12.30 -14.72 -44.82
CA ASN A 49 13.00 -14.19 -46.00
C ASN A 49 12.72 -12.74 -46.38
N SER A 50 11.83 -12.00 -45.73
CA SER A 50 11.61 -10.58 -46.09
C SER A 50 10.97 -9.76 -45.00
N TRP A 51 11.71 -8.79 -44.48
CA TRP A 51 11.16 -7.67 -43.75
C TRP A 51 10.39 -6.77 -44.71
N THR A 52 9.07 -6.90 -44.72
CA THR A 52 8.25 -6.04 -45.56
C THR A 52 7.37 -5.15 -44.68
N LEU A 53 7.92 -3.99 -44.30
CA LEU A 53 7.17 -2.98 -43.52
C LEU A 53 5.93 -2.48 -44.28
N PHE A 54 5.89 -2.62 -45.58
CA PHE A 54 4.80 -2.21 -46.45
C PHE A 54 4.74 -3.02 -47.75
N ASN A 55 5.19 -4.27 -47.76
CA ASN A 55 5.21 -5.03 -49.02
C ASN A 55 3.86 -5.68 -49.27
N THR A 56 3.09 -5.02 -50.02
CA THR A 56 1.89 -5.51 -50.65
C THR A 56 2.23 -6.29 -51.94
N LYS A 57 2.91 -7.39 -51.82
CA LYS A 57 2.82 -8.43 -52.85
C LYS A 57 1.52 -9.21 -52.64
N SER A 58 0.42 -8.50 -52.76
CA SER A 58 -0.80 -9.14 -53.19
C SER A 58 -0.66 -9.39 -54.67
N SER A 59 -0.65 -10.65 -55.05
CA SER A 59 -0.69 -11.08 -56.45
C SER A 59 -1.92 -10.57 -57.21
N ASN A 60 -2.84 -9.88 -56.56
CA ASN A 60 -4.14 -9.45 -57.10
C ASN A 60 -4.36 -7.95 -57.08
N GLY A 61 -3.32 -7.09 -56.93
CA GLY A 61 -3.48 -5.62 -57.05
C GLY A 61 -4.33 -4.94 -55.99
N ASN A 62 -4.61 -5.60 -54.87
CA ASN A 62 -5.39 -5.04 -53.78
C ASN A 62 -4.59 -4.05 -52.95
N SER A 63 -5.23 -2.96 -52.57
CA SER A 63 -4.69 -1.87 -51.77
C SER A 63 -4.18 -2.41 -50.41
N TRP A 64 -3.04 -1.90 -49.95
CA TRP A 64 -2.38 -2.28 -48.68
C TRP A 64 -3.31 -2.26 -47.44
N TRP A 65 -4.36 -1.46 -47.45
CA TRP A 65 -5.38 -1.41 -46.42
C TRP A 65 -6.14 -2.73 -46.22
N ARG A 66 -6.23 -3.55 -47.25
CA ARG A 66 -7.01 -4.79 -47.22
C ARG A 66 -6.19 -6.04 -46.90
N THR A 67 -4.88 -5.90 -46.84
CA THR A 67 -3.97 -7.06 -46.66
C THR A 67 -3.15 -7.00 -45.38
N GLN A 68 -3.23 -5.92 -44.62
CA GLN A 68 -2.51 -5.83 -43.34
C GLN A 68 -3.36 -6.40 -42.21
N PRO A 69 -2.83 -7.30 -41.40
CA PRO A 69 -3.52 -7.75 -40.21
C PRO A 69 -3.69 -6.59 -39.24
N VAL A 70 -4.92 -6.40 -38.79
CA VAL A 70 -5.26 -5.45 -37.76
C VAL A 70 -5.40 -6.23 -36.45
N HIS A 71 -4.95 -5.67 -35.36
CA HIS A 71 -5.16 -6.26 -34.06
C HIS A 71 -5.94 -5.32 -33.14
N ALA A 72 -6.64 -5.89 -32.19
CA ALA A 72 -7.14 -5.21 -31.02
C ALA A 72 -6.54 -5.86 -29.77
N ASN A 73 -6.23 -5.07 -28.77
CA ASN A 73 -5.73 -5.57 -27.53
C ASN A 73 -6.51 -5.04 -26.31
N VAL A 74 -6.56 -5.89 -25.30
CA VAL A 74 -7.12 -5.58 -23.99
C VAL A 74 -6.07 -5.90 -22.93
N THR A 75 -5.78 -4.94 -22.08
CA THR A 75 -4.78 -5.06 -21.04
C THR A 75 -5.39 -4.89 -19.68
N VAL A 76 -5.00 -5.72 -18.72
CA VAL A 76 -5.27 -5.56 -17.30
C VAL A 76 -3.96 -5.59 -16.56
N GLY A 77 -3.68 -4.56 -15.80
CA GLY A 77 -2.41 -4.45 -15.10
C GLY A 77 -2.52 -3.77 -13.75
N LYS A 78 -1.45 -3.90 -12.99
CA LYS A 78 -1.28 -3.29 -11.68
C LYS A 78 0.14 -2.77 -11.54
N MET A 79 0.27 -1.49 -11.16
CA MET A 79 1.56 -0.99 -10.69
C MET A 79 1.74 -1.39 -9.22
N ILE A 80 2.83 -2.08 -8.93
CA ILE A 80 3.19 -2.54 -7.57
C ILE A 80 3.90 -1.41 -6.83
N THR A 81 4.77 -0.70 -7.56
CA THR A 81 5.47 0.51 -7.12
C THR A 81 5.33 1.57 -8.21
N PRO A 82 5.75 2.83 -7.98
CA PRO A 82 5.79 3.83 -9.05
C PRO A 82 6.70 3.45 -10.21
N TYR A 83 7.58 2.48 -10.01
CA TYR A 83 8.64 2.07 -10.94
C TYR A 83 8.33 0.76 -11.66
N VAL A 84 7.66 -0.18 -10.98
CA VAL A 84 7.46 -1.56 -11.45
C VAL A 84 6.01 -1.98 -11.28
N GLY A 85 5.51 -2.66 -12.30
CA GLY A 85 4.19 -3.28 -12.31
C GLY A 85 4.18 -4.61 -13.05
N ALA A 86 3.01 -5.20 -13.12
CA ALA A 86 2.73 -6.39 -13.90
C ALA A 86 1.42 -6.22 -14.67
N GLU A 87 1.33 -6.80 -15.85
CA GLU A 87 0.10 -6.80 -16.64
C GLU A 87 -0.10 -8.11 -17.39
N VAL A 88 -1.35 -8.37 -17.70
CA VAL A 88 -1.76 -9.38 -18.67
C VAL A 88 -2.35 -8.64 -19.87
N ASP A 89 -1.90 -8.98 -21.04
CA ASP A 89 -2.35 -8.40 -22.31
C ASP A 89 -2.90 -9.51 -23.20
N TYR A 90 -4.11 -9.33 -23.69
CA TYR A 90 -4.74 -10.16 -24.69
C TYR A 90 -4.77 -9.40 -26.01
N LEU A 91 -4.16 -9.94 -27.03
CA LEU A 91 -4.12 -9.37 -28.38
C LEU A 91 -4.80 -10.32 -29.35
N GLY A 92 -5.83 -9.85 -30.02
CA GLY A 92 -6.52 -10.57 -31.09
C GLY A 92 -6.16 -10.00 -32.45
N VAL A 93 -5.76 -10.83 -33.39
CA VAL A 93 -5.39 -10.48 -34.76
C VAL A 93 -6.56 -10.79 -35.67
N PHE A 94 -6.96 -9.80 -36.48
CA PHE A 94 -8.07 -9.90 -37.41
C PHE A 94 -7.57 -9.67 -38.83
N ASN A 95 -7.94 -10.53 -39.73
CA ASN A 95 -7.73 -10.34 -41.16
C ASN A 95 -9.08 -10.01 -41.82
N LEU A 96 -9.29 -8.76 -42.08
CA LEU A 96 -10.58 -8.28 -42.59
C LEU A 96 -10.83 -8.60 -44.08
N ALA A 97 -9.85 -9.14 -44.81
CA ALA A 97 -9.95 -9.27 -46.26
C ALA A 97 -10.21 -10.71 -46.77
N ASN A 98 -9.57 -11.74 -46.23
CA ASN A 98 -9.61 -13.11 -46.75
C ASN A 98 -9.64 -14.19 -45.65
N SER A 99 -10.02 -13.83 -44.43
CA SER A 99 -10.08 -14.78 -43.35
C SER A 99 -11.37 -15.59 -43.38
N LYS A 100 -11.28 -16.89 -43.08
CA LYS A 100 -12.41 -17.78 -42.87
C LYS A 100 -12.96 -17.70 -41.46
N THR A 101 -12.16 -17.12 -40.56
CA THR A 101 -12.47 -16.95 -39.12
C THR A 101 -12.53 -15.46 -38.77
N PHE A 102 -13.36 -15.09 -37.79
CA PHE A 102 -13.41 -13.71 -37.29
C PHE A 102 -12.10 -13.28 -36.62
N LEU A 103 -11.40 -14.22 -36.00
CA LEU A 103 -10.14 -14.04 -35.32
C LEU A 103 -9.13 -15.03 -35.91
N ASP A 104 -8.02 -14.54 -36.47
CA ASP A 104 -7.01 -15.35 -37.12
C ASP A 104 -5.98 -15.89 -36.14
N ALA A 105 -5.61 -15.10 -35.17
CA ALA A 105 -4.73 -15.50 -34.09
C ALA A 105 -5.04 -14.72 -32.81
N HIS A 106 -4.67 -15.28 -31.68
CA HIS A 106 -4.61 -14.53 -30.44
C HIS A 106 -3.29 -14.75 -29.70
N ASN A 107 -2.91 -13.78 -28.90
CA ASN A 107 -1.75 -13.85 -28.02
C ASN A 107 -2.14 -13.39 -26.62
N LEU A 108 -1.96 -14.25 -25.63
CA LEU A 108 -2.14 -13.93 -24.22
C LEU A 108 -0.76 -13.85 -23.57
N THR A 109 -0.35 -12.66 -23.12
CA THR A 109 0.97 -12.42 -22.54
C THR A 109 0.90 -11.92 -21.10
N GLY A 110 1.79 -12.42 -20.25
CA GLY A 110 2.11 -11.83 -18.96
C GLY A 110 3.37 -10.99 -19.09
N ASN A 111 3.31 -9.73 -18.64
CA ASN A 111 4.39 -8.75 -18.79
C ASN A 111 4.79 -8.15 -17.45
N VAL A 112 6.07 -7.87 -17.30
CA VAL A 112 6.60 -6.93 -16.30
C VAL A 112 6.67 -5.55 -16.94
N VAL A 113 6.24 -4.55 -16.21
CA VAL A 113 6.19 -3.15 -16.66
C VAL A 113 7.17 -2.33 -15.84
N PHE A 114 8.07 -1.61 -16.50
CA PHE A 114 9.00 -0.68 -15.88
C PHE A 114 8.66 0.75 -16.32
N ASN A 115 8.33 1.62 -15.39
CA ASN A 115 8.16 3.05 -15.70
C ASN A 115 9.54 3.72 -15.82
N VAL A 116 10.04 3.80 -17.04
CA VAL A 116 11.37 4.35 -17.36
C VAL A 116 11.46 5.83 -16.97
N SER A 117 10.38 6.59 -17.16
CA SER A 117 10.34 8.00 -16.79
C SER A 117 10.57 8.20 -15.28
N ASN A 118 9.96 7.35 -14.45
CA ASN A 118 10.16 7.39 -13.01
C ASN A 118 11.52 6.85 -12.59
N LEU A 119 12.03 5.82 -13.28
CA LEU A 119 13.36 5.26 -13.00
C LEU A 119 14.48 6.28 -13.25
N LEU A 120 14.39 7.05 -14.34
CA LEU A 120 15.43 8.00 -14.73
C LEU A 120 15.31 9.35 -14.01
N ALA A 121 14.09 9.87 -13.84
CA ALA A 121 13.86 11.21 -13.33
C ALA A 121 13.26 11.23 -11.91
N GLY A 122 13.21 10.08 -11.22
CA GLY A 122 12.59 9.93 -9.90
C GLY A 122 11.07 10.06 -9.92
N TYR A 123 10.41 9.63 -8.87
CA TYR A 123 8.97 9.80 -8.68
C TYR A 123 8.68 10.97 -7.73
N HIS A 124 7.80 11.89 -8.13
CA HIS A 124 7.53 13.14 -7.38
C HIS A 124 6.14 13.17 -6.72
N GLY A 125 5.51 12.00 -6.53
CA GLY A 125 4.17 11.92 -5.91
C GLY A 125 3.00 12.18 -6.85
N HIS A 126 3.27 12.55 -8.09
CA HIS A 126 2.25 12.76 -9.12
C HIS A 126 2.72 12.24 -10.48
N ARG A 127 1.77 12.01 -11.38
CA ARG A 127 2.06 11.56 -12.75
C ARG A 127 2.54 12.71 -13.61
N ARG A 128 3.48 12.41 -14.49
CA ARG A 128 3.90 13.34 -15.53
C ARG A 128 2.87 13.41 -16.65
N CYS A 129 2.86 14.50 -17.42
CA CYS A 129 2.05 14.60 -18.64
C CYS A 129 2.43 13.50 -19.64
N PHE A 130 3.73 13.22 -19.75
CA PHE A 130 4.26 12.13 -20.58
C PHE A 130 5.04 11.14 -19.71
N GLU A 131 4.76 9.85 -19.90
CA GLU A 131 5.48 8.74 -19.23
C GLU A 131 5.87 7.69 -20.26
N LEU A 132 7.08 7.17 -20.15
CA LEU A 132 7.58 6.05 -20.94
C LEU A 132 7.67 4.81 -20.08
N GLU A 133 7.10 3.71 -20.56
CA GLU A 133 7.14 2.39 -19.94
C GLU A 133 7.88 1.40 -20.85
N LEU A 134 8.73 0.58 -20.26
CA LEU A 134 9.33 -0.59 -20.90
C LEU A 134 8.59 -1.82 -20.43
N LEU A 135 8.19 -2.67 -21.36
CA LEU A 135 7.49 -3.92 -21.09
C LEU A 135 8.31 -5.10 -21.59
N GLY A 136 8.29 -6.16 -20.83
CA GLY A 136 8.90 -7.41 -21.24
C GLY A 136 8.11 -8.58 -20.68
N GLY A 137 7.85 -9.58 -21.50
CA GLY A 137 7.04 -10.72 -21.08
C GLY A 137 7.09 -11.92 -22.00
N ALA A 138 6.33 -12.91 -21.62
CA ALA A 138 6.13 -14.13 -22.38
C ALA A 138 4.65 -14.49 -22.39
N GLY A 139 4.24 -15.23 -23.41
CA GLY A 139 2.84 -15.55 -23.57
C GLY A 139 2.61 -16.77 -24.44
N TRP A 140 1.36 -17.03 -24.67
CA TRP A 140 0.86 -18.11 -25.50
C TRP A 140 0.14 -17.52 -26.69
N VAL A 141 0.57 -17.93 -27.89
CA VAL A 141 -0.08 -17.62 -29.17
C VAL A 141 -0.81 -18.85 -29.64
N HIS A 142 -2.04 -18.65 -30.08
CA HIS A 142 -2.78 -19.66 -30.82
C HIS A 142 -3.22 -19.06 -32.16
N GLU A 143 -2.92 -19.77 -33.24
CA GLU A 143 -3.31 -19.41 -34.60
C GLU A 143 -4.48 -20.29 -35.00
N PHE A 144 -5.58 -19.68 -35.42
CA PHE A 144 -6.75 -20.37 -35.91
C PHE A 144 -6.55 -20.78 -37.38
N ASP A 145 -7.41 -21.63 -37.90
CA ASP A 145 -7.35 -22.08 -39.26
C ASP A 145 -7.68 -20.93 -40.25
N SER A 146 -6.64 -20.33 -40.81
CA SER A 146 -6.74 -19.24 -41.76
C SER A 146 -6.21 -19.68 -43.14
N GLU A 147 -6.72 -19.05 -44.21
CA GLU A 147 -6.27 -19.28 -45.58
C GLU A 147 -4.77 -18.96 -45.79
N TYR A 148 -4.20 -18.10 -44.94
CA TYR A 148 -2.77 -17.78 -44.89
C TYR A 148 -1.92 -18.91 -44.30
N ALA A 149 -2.53 -19.87 -43.69
CA ALA A 149 -1.86 -21.00 -43.07
C ALA A 149 -1.45 -22.12 -44.03
N ASN A 150 -1.50 -21.87 -45.35
CA ASN A 150 -1.11 -22.88 -46.37
C ASN A 150 -1.58 -24.30 -46.06
N GLY A 151 -2.81 -24.44 -45.58
CA GLY A 151 -3.42 -25.75 -45.29
C GLY A 151 -2.91 -26.44 -44.01
N SER A 152 -2.15 -25.77 -43.14
CA SER A 152 -1.81 -26.35 -41.84
C SER A 152 -2.83 -25.90 -40.82
N THR A 153 -3.41 -26.87 -40.12
CA THR A 153 -4.29 -26.68 -38.96
C THR A 153 -3.63 -25.82 -37.90
N GLY A 154 -4.41 -24.97 -37.25
CA GLY A 154 -3.99 -23.99 -36.25
C GLY A 154 -2.97 -24.51 -35.23
N GLY A 155 -2.01 -23.68 -34.91
CA GLY A 155 -0.87 -24.03 -34.07
C GLY A 155 -0.81 -23.24 -32.78
N ASN A 156 -0.18 -23.86 -31.77
CA ASN A 156 0.15 -23.18 -30.51
C ASN A 156 1.63 -22.88 -30.48
N ALA A 157 2.00 -21.71 -29.97
CA ALA A 157 3.39 -21.30 -29.82
C ALA A 157 3.58 -20.51 -28.49
N LEU A 158 4.80 -20.59 -27.98
CA LEU A 158 5.23 -19.64 -26.95
C LEU A 158 5.69 -18.36 -27.64
N SER A 159 5.31 -17.22 -27.08
CA SER A 159 5.79 -15.90 -27.51
C SER A 159 6.66 -15.25 -26.46
N VAL A 160 7.63 -14.46 -26.92
CA VAL A 160 8.41 -13.54 -26.08
C VAL A 160 8.19 -12.14 -26.62
N ARG A 161 7.87 -11.20 -25.74
CA ARG A 161 7.48 -9.84 -26.07
C ARG A 161 8.42 -8.82 -25.44
N GLY A 162 8.76 -7.79 -26.19
CA GLY A 162 9.39 -6.58 -25.69
C GLY A 162 8.69 -5.36 -26.29
N ALA A 163 8.29 -4.39 -25.46
CA ALA A 163 7.58 -3.22 -25.95
C ALA A 163 8.02 -1.95 -25.22
N LEU A 164 7.88 -0.82 -25.92
CA LEU A 164 7.97 0.52 -25.34
C LEU A 164 6.58 1.14 -25.41
N ARG A 165 6.05 1.64 -24.29
CA ARG A 165 4.76 2.30 -24.25
C ARG A 165 4.93 3.77 -23.84
N GLY A 166 4.63 4.67 -24.78
CA GLY A 166 4.45 6.08 -24.49
C GLY A 166 3.03 6.32 -23.95
N ASN A 167 2.91 6.96 -22.79
CA ASN A 167 1.63 7.35 -22.21
C ASN A 167 1.54 8.87 -22.20
N VAL A 168 0.54 9.43 -22.87
CA VAL A 168 0.15 10.84 -22.74
C VAL A 168 -1.01 10.93 -21.76
N ASN A 169 -0.75 11.40 -20.55
CA ASN A 169 -1.74 11.48 -19.48
C ASN A 169 -2.66 12.68 -19.69
N VAL A 170 -3.85 12.45 -20.24
CA VAL A 170 -4.86 13.50 -20.51
C VAL A 170 -5.67 13.84 -19.26
N SER A 171 -5.71 12.95 -18.28
CA SER A 171 -6.28 13.20 -16.96
C SER A 171 -5.58 12.35 -15.89
N LYS A 172 -5.99 12.51 -14.62
CA LYS A 172 -5.47 11.69 -13.52
C LYS A 172 -5.65 10.18 -13.76
N ASN A 173 -6.71 9.80 -14.46
CA ASN A 173 -7.11 8.41 -14.62
C ASN A 173 -7.00 7.91 -16.06
N VAL A 174 -6.89 8.79 -17.05
CA VAL A 174 -6.90 8.43 -18.48
C VAL A 174 -5.59 8.83 -19.14
N ALA A 175 -5.02 7.90 -19.89
CA ALA A 175 -3.89 8.18 -20.79
C ALA A 175 -4.17 7.64 -22.20
N ILE A 176 -3.71 8.37 -23.21
CA ILE A 176 -3.57 7.88 -24.57
C ILE A 176 -2.22 7.15 -24.64
N THR A 177 -2.20 5.97 -25.23
CA THR A 177 -1.00 5.14 -25.33
C THR A 177 -0.60 4.89 -26.76
N VAL A 178 0.71 4.90 -27.02
CA VAL A 178 1.31 4.44 -28.27
C VAL A 178 2.34 3.39 -27.90
N THR A 179 2.22 2.20 -28.48
CA THR A 179 3.02 1.04 -28.08
C THR A 179 3.62 0.35 -29.30
N PRO A 180 4.83 0.71 -29.73
CA PRO A 180 5.66 -0.17 -30.56
C PRO A 180 6.08 -1.38 -29.76
N GLU A 181 5.97 -2.55 -30.37
CA GLU A 181 6.21 -3.84 -29.76
C GLU A 181 6.96 -4.75 -30.70
N TYR A 182 7.89 -5.52 -30.19
CA TYR A 182 8.56 -6.60 -30.87
C TYR A 182 8.10 -7.93 -30.27
N LEU A 183 7.62 -8.83 -31.12
CA LEU A 183 7.17 -10.16 -30.78
C LEU A 183 8.07 -11.18 -31.45
N TRP A 184 8.53 -12.13 -30.66
CA TRP A 184 9.38 -13.24 -31.11
C TRP A 184 8.77 -14.56 -30.70
N LEU A 185 8.60 -15.46 -31.69
CA LEU A 185 8.16 -16.84 -31.51
C LEU A 185 9.35 -17.77 -31.83
N PRO A 186 10.01 -18.34 -30.81
CA PRO A 186 11.18 -19.21 -31.02
C PRO A 186 10.84 -20.46 -31.78
N LYS A 187 11.72 -20.88 -32.68
CA LYS A 187 11.59 -22.10 -33.52
C LYS A 187 11.24 -23.36 -32.71
N GLN A 188 11.70 -23.43 -31.47
CA GLN A 188 11.47 -24.56 -30.57
C GLN A 188 10.00 -24.76 -30.20
N PHE A 189 9.20 -23.71 -30.31
CA PHE A 189 7.81 -23.64 -29.86
C PHE A 189 6.84 -23.38 -31.03
N THR A 190 7.29 -23.39 -32.26
CA THR A 190 6.48 -23.21 -33.47
C THR A 190 6.67 -24.33 -34.43
N MET A 191 5.63 -24.81 -35.09
CA MET A 191 5.73 -25.83 -36.13
C MET A 191 6.33 -25.31 -37.45
N ARG A 192 6.41 -24.00 -37.63
CA ARG A 192 6.78 -23.33 -38.89
C ARG A 192 8.18 -22.72 -38.92
N GLY A 193 8.91 -22.74 -37.81
CA GLY A 193 10.20 -22.10 -37.71
C GLY A 193 10.17 -20.84 -36.81
N GLU A 194 11.27 -20.10 -36.79
CA GLU A 194 11.37 -18.84 -36.04
C GLU A 194 10.52 -17.78 -36.71
N PHE A 195 9.72 -17.09 -35.90
CA PHE A 195 8.84 -16.03 -36.37
C PHE A 195 9.10 -14.75 -35.56
N GLN A 196 9.12 -13.62 -36.24
CA GLN A 196 9.36 -12.31 -35.63
C GLN A 196 8.38 -11.30 -36.19
N GLY A 197 7.90 -10.39 -35.34
CA GLY A 197 6.97 -9.35 -35.76
C GLY A 197 7.17 -8.05 -34.99
N VAL A 198 6.79 -6.97 -35.63
CA VAL A 198 6.68 -5.65 -35.00
C VAL A 198 5.21 -5.25 -35.05
N ASN A 199 4.69 -4.91 -33.89
CA ASN A 199 3.34 -4.39 -33.74
C ASN A 199 3.41 -2.91 -33.38
N LEU A 200 2.44 -2.15 -33.82
CA LEU A 200 2.23 -0.76 -33.41
C LEU A 200 0.77 -0.60 -33.00
N SER A 201 0.56 -0.29 -31.74
CA SER A 201 -0.78 -0.06 -31.19
C SER A 201 -0.95 1.38 -30.72
N VAL A 202 -2.17 1.87 -30.88
CA VAL A 202 -2.65 3.11 -30.26
C VAL A 202 -3.86 2.75 -29.38
N GLY A 203 -3.90 3.25 -28.17
CA GLY A 203 -4.94 2.85 -27.24
C GLY A 203 -5.23 3.88 -26.17
N VAL A 204 -6.10 3.47 -25.26
CA VAL A 204 -6.47 4.24 -24.07
C VAL A 204 -6.22 3.36 -22.84
N LYS A 205 -5.55 3.91 -21.85
CA LYS A 205 -5.33 3.31 -20.54
C LYS A 205 -6.18 4.04 -19.50
N TYR A 206 -7.07 3.32 -18.83
CA TYR A 206 -7.85 3.81 -17.71
C TYR A 206 -7.33 3.24 -16.40
N ARG A 207 -7.03 4.11 -15.46
CA ARG A 207 -6.56 3.72 -14.11
C ARG A 207 -7.72 3.83 -13.13
N ILE A 208 -7.95 2.78 -12.37
CA ILE A 208 -9.02 2.75 -11.38
C ILE A 208 -8.70 3.77 -10.28
N PRO A 209 -9.58 4.76 -10.05
CA PRO A 209 -9.41 5.69 -8.95
C PRO A 209 -9.57 4.95 -7.63
N THR A 210 -8.65 5.15 -6.70
CA THR A 210 -8.72 4.64 -5.34
C THR A 210 -8.65 5.80 -4.35
N ASN A 211 -9.17 5.59 -3.14
CA ASN A 211 -9.21 6.63 -2.10
C ASN A 211 -7.82 7.13 -1.68
N ARG A 212 -6.76 6.38 -1.98
CA ARG A 212 -5.37 6.72 -1.66
C ARG A 212 -4.64 7.44 -2.79
N GLY A 213 -5.25 7.50 -3.97
CA GLY A 213 -4.60 8.09 -5.14
C GLY A 213 -3.42 7.27 -5.65
N ASN A 214 -2.59 7.89 -6.48
CA ASN A 214 -1.44 7.27 -7.13
C ASN A 214 -0.21 7.38 -6.22
N PHE A 215 0.19 6.31 -5.55
CA PHE A 215 1.43 6.23 -4.77
C PHE A 215 1.72 7.51 -3.98
N PRO A 216 0.94 7.86 -2.97
CA PRO A 216 1.16 9.07 -2.21
C PRO A 216 2.55 9.02 -1.55
N LEU A 217 3.27 10.12 -1.59
CA LEU A 217 4.49 10.27 -0.81
C LEU A 217 4.10 10.32 0.67
N LYS A 218 4.63 9.42 1.48
CA LYS A 218 4.60 9.59 2.92
C LYS A 218 5.45 10.83 3.22
N GLN A 219 4.84 11.85 3.80
CA GLN A 219 5.64 12.93 4.38
C GLN A 219 6.56 12.30 5.42
N LEU A 220 7.83 12.23 5.11
CA LEU A 220 8.84 12.04 6.13
C LEU A 220 8.66 13.21 7.09
N ARG A 221 8.38 12.92 8.36
CA ARG A 221 8.42 13.96 9.39
C ARG A 221 9.75 14.69 9.23
N ASN A 222 9.67 16.01 9.18
CA ASN A 222 10.85 16.85 9.04
C ASN A 222 11.90 16.42 10.09
N GLN A 223 13.16 16.33 9.72
CA GLN A 223 14.22 15.91 10.64
C GLN A 223 14.18 16.71 11.96
N SER A 224 13.84 18.00 11.88
CA SER A 224 13.63 18.85 13.06
C SER A 224 12.48 18.37 13.97
N GLU A 225 11.40 17.79 13.41
CA GLU A 225 10.33 17.19 14.22
C GLU A 225 10.78 15.89 14.89
N LEU A 226 11.58 15.07 14.20
CA LEU A 226 12.18 13.87 14.78
C LEU A 226 13.14 14.20 15.89
N ASP A 227 13.97 15.21 15.70
CA ASP A 227 14.94 15.68 16.69
C ASP A 227 14.22 16.28 17.92
N ALA A 228 13.13 17.06 17.70
CA ALA A 228 12.29 17.57 18.79
C ALA A 228 11.57 16.43 19.55
N LEU A 229 11.08 15.41 18.84
CA LEU A 229 10.46 14.26 19.45
C LEU A 229 11.46 13.44 20.28
N ASN A 230 12.66 13.22 19.75
CA ASN A 230 13.73 12.54 20.47
C ASN A 230 14.18 13.31 21.70
N ALA A 231 14.31 14.65 21.61
CA ALA A 231 14.58 15.50 22.76
C ALA A 231 13.50 15.41 23.84
N THR A 232 12.23 15.37 23.42
CA THR A 232 11.08 15.19 24.33
C THR A 232 11.13 13.81 25.00
N ILE A 233 11.40 12.74 24.25
CA ILE A 233 11.55 11.39 24.80
C ILE A 233 12.67 11.37 25.84
N GLN A 234 13.81 12.00 25.55
CA GLN A 234 14.96 12.04 26.44
C GLN A 234 14.65 12.84 27.71
N SER A 235 13.93 13.97 27.61
CA SER A 235 13.48 14.75 28.75
C SER A 235 12.51 13.97 29.66
N LEU A 236 11.56 13.24 29.05
CA LEU A 236 10.63 12.37 29.78
C LEU A 236 11.31 11.20 30.46
N GLN A 237 12.32 10.60 29.82
CA GLN A 237 13.14 9.55 30.44
C GLN A 237 13.90 10.08 31.66
N ASN A 238 14.49 11.27 31.55
CA ASN A 238 15.19 11.92 32.66
C ASN A 238 14.24 12.27 33.80
N ALA A 239 13.04 12.81 33.48
CA ALA A 239 12.02 13.10 34.48
C ALA A 239 11.52 11.82 35.19
N ASN A 240 11.35 10.71 34.47
CA ASN A 240 10.99 9.42 35.04
C ASN A 240 12.10 8.86 35.97
N ALA A 241 13.35 9.01 35.56
CA ALA A 241 14.49 8.61 36.41
C ALA A 241 14.54 9.44 37.71
N GLU A 242 14.31 10.75 37.62
CA GLU A 242 14.25 11.62 38.80
C GLU A 242 13.06 11.31 39.70
N LEU A 243 11.86 11.08 39.14
CA LEU A 243 10.71 10.64 39.92
C LEU A 243 10.96 9.32 40.63
N THR A 244 11.61 8.38 39.97
CA THR A 244 11.99 7.09 40.58
C THR A 244 12.94 7.30 41.75
N ARG A 245 13.92 8.21 41.60
CA ARG A 245 14.85 8.58 42.68
C ARG A 245 14.17 9.26 43.85
N VAL A 246 13.26 10.19 43.57
CA VAL A 246 12.47 10.89 44.59
C VAL A 246 11.58 9.92 45.35
N ASN A 247 10.88 8.99 44.63
CA ASN A 247 10.05 7.97 45.27
C ASN A 247 10.86 7.06 46.19
N ALA A 248 12.04 6.60 45.70
CA ALA A 248 12.92 5.79 46.57
C ALA A 248 13.38 6.56 47.81
N GLY A 249 13.66 7.87 47.69
CA GLY A 249 13.99 8.75 48.80
C GLY A 249 12.85 8.93 49.81
N LEU A 250 11.63 9.11 49.27
CA LEU A 250 10.41 9.21 50.08
C LEU A 250 10.13 7.89 50.84
N GLU A 251 10.27 6.76 50.18
CA GLU A 251 10.12 5.45 50.80
C GLU A 251 11.14 5.22 51.92
N ALA A 252 12.39 5.62 51.71
CA ALA A 252 13.42 5.53 52.74
C ALA A 252 13.09 6.47 53.93
N THR A 253 12.60 7.67 53.67
CA THR A 253 12.17 8.64 54.72
C THR A 253 10.99 8.10 55.52
N ILE A 254 9.96 7.54 54.87
CA ILE A 254 8.81 6.91 55.48
C ILE A 254 9.26 5.77 56.40
N LYS A 255 10.16 4.91 55.90
CA LYS A 255 10.71 3.79 56.68
C LYS A 255 11.48 4.27 57.92
N GLN A 256 12.21 5.36 57.79
CA GLN A 256 12.93 5.99 58.91
C GLN A 256 11.95 6.57 59.94
N LEU A 257 10.94 7.32 59.49
CA LEU A 257 9.90 7.91 60.37
C LEU A 257 9.10 6.81 61.13
N LEU A 258 8.78 5.71 60.46
CA LEU A 258 8.14 4.55 61.08
C LEU A 258 9.04 3.88 62.13
N ALA A 259 10.35 3.83 61.90
CA ALA A 259 11.31 3.27 62.87
C ALA A 259 11.51 4.17 64.10
N GLU A 260 11.36 5.50 63.92
CA GLU A 260 11.48 6.50 64.99
C GLU A 260 10.20 6.62 65.89
N GLY A 261 9.17 5.78 65.61
CA GLY A 261 7.97 5.71 66.49
C GLY A 261 6.95 6.81 66.27
N ASN A 262 7.08 7.65 65.28
CA ASN A 262 6.06 8.62 64.90
C ASN A 262 4.91 7.91 64.18
N LYS A 263 3.81 7.66 64.86
CA LYS A 263 2.57 7.06 64.31
C LYS A 263 1.88 8.08 63.39
N VAL A 264 2.31 8.18 62.16
CA VAL A 264 1.46 8.73 61.10
C VAL A 264 0.91 7.52 60.33
N SER A 265 -0.23 7.01 60.79
CA SER A 265 -0.96 5.94 60.08
C SER A 265 -1.80 6.55 59.00
N VAL A 266 -1.23 6.79 57.82
CA VAL A 266 -1.99 6.86 56.55
C VAL A 266 -1.38 5.82 55.63
N GLU A 267 -1.80 4.57 55.79
CA GLU A 267 -1.58 3.56 54.76
C GLU A 267 -2.47 3.85 53.56
N THR A 268 -1.97 4.68 52.66
CA THR A 268 -2.64 4.86 51.36
C THR A 268 -2.18 3.78 50.42
N GLN A 269 -2.96 2.70 50.29
CA GLN A 269 -2.67 1.60 49.40
C GLN A 269 -3.23 1.89 48.04
N SER A 270 -2.36 2.03 47.05
CA SER A 270 -2.78 2.12 45.62
C SER A 270 -3.20 0.73 45.13
N LEU A 271 -4.48 0.56 44.81
CA LEU A 271 -5.02 -0.68 44.28
C LEU A 271 -4.97 -0.79 42.77
N GLY A 272 -4.57 0.29 42.06
CA GLY A 272 -4.42 0.30 40.62
C GLY A 272 -5.12 1.45 39.92
N SER A 273 -5.12 1.40 38.61
CA SER A 273 -5.75 2.39 37.75
C SER A 273 -6.63 1.73 36.70
N TYR A 274 -7.81 2.31 36.47
CA TYR A 274 -8.69 1.92 35.37
C TYR A 274 -8.46 2.86 34.18
N TYR A 275 -8.09 2.32 33.03
CA TYR A 275 -7.76 3.09 31.82
C TYR A 275 -8.92 3.17 30.84
N PHE A 276 -9.07 4.33 30.19
CA PHE A 276 -10.11 4.62 29.21
C PHE A 276 -9.52 4.94 27.84
N ASP A 277 -10.27 4.62 26.79
CA ASP A 277 -9.98 5.09 25.45
C ASP A 277 -10.18 6.60 25.33
N LYS A 278 -9.62 7.20 24.27
CA LYS A 278 -9.73 8.63 24.01
C LYS A 278 -11.19 9.07 23.93
N GLY A 279 -11.55 10.05 24.76
CA GLY A 279 -12.92 10.60 24.82
C GLY A 279 -13.98 9.67 25.41
N LYS A 280 -13.62 8.46 25.86
CA LYS A 280 -14.54 7.48 26.45
C LYS A 280 -14.56 7.56 27.96
N TYR A 281 -15.69 7.18 28.55
CA TYR A 281 -15.91 7.01 29.99
C TYR A 281 -16.74 5.74 30.31
N ASP A 282 -16.97 4.87 29.30
CA ASP A 282 -17.69 3.62 29.49
C ASP A 282 -16.82 2.63 30.27
N VAL A 283 -17.40 1.96 31.26
CA VAL A 283 -16.72 1.01 32.11
C VAL A 283 -17.04 -0.43 31.69
N ASP A 284 -16.02 -1.22 31.39
CA ASP A 284 -16.15 -2.64 31.15
C ASP A 284 -16.32 -3.38 32.49
N VAL A 285 -17.47 -3.99 32.68
CA VAL A 285 -17.85 -4.71 33.91
C VAL A 285 -16.86 -5.84 34.26
N ASN A 286 -16.29 -6.49 33.23
CA ASN A 286 -15.33 -7.59 33.46
C ASN A 286 -13.99 -7.08 34.01
N LYS A 287 -13.57 -5.89 33.61
CA LYS A 287 -12.33 -5.26 34.11
C LYS A 287 -12.51 -4.75 35.56
N VAL A 288 -13.70 -4.41 35.95
CA VAL A 288 -14.02 -3.96 37.33
C VAL A 288 -14.06 -5.11 38.32
N ALA A 289 -14.36 -6.32 37.87
CA ALA A 289 -14.49 -7.49 38.77
C ALA A 289 -13.23 -7.75 39.62
N GLY A 290 -12.05 -7.57 39.02
CA GLY A 290 -10.78 -7.69 39.75
C GLY A 290 -10.59 -6.64 40.86
N LEU A 291 -10.97 -5.39 40.56
CA LEU A 291 -10.93 -4.26 41.50
C LEU A 291 -11.94 -4.45 42.62
N VAL A 292 -13.15 -4.92 42.32
CA VAL A 292 -14.20 -5.21 43.30
C VAL A 292 -13.74 -6.26 44.28
N LYS A 293 -13.11 -7.33 43.81
CA LYS A 293 -12.54 -8.37 44.67
C LYS A 293 -11.51 -7.80 45.65
N ALA A 294 -10.55 -7.02 45.12
CA ALA A 294 -9.52 -6.40 45.97
C ALA A 294 -10.12 -5.41 46.98
N LEU A 295 -11.16 -4.63 46.60
CA LEU A 295 -11.81 -3.65 47.48
C LEU A 295 -12.73 -4.26 48.52
N LYS A 296 -13.27 -5.48 48.32
CA LYS A 296 -14.04 -6.23 49.29
C LYS A 296 -13.18 -6.73 50.46
N ASP A 297 -11.90 -6.97 50.21
CA ASP A 297 -10.95 -7.43 51.21
C ASP A 297 -10.36 -6.27 52.02
N THR A 298 -10.77 -5.03 51.76
CA THR A 298 -10.31 -3.81 52.44
C THR A 298 -11.47 -3.13 53.19
N ASN A 299 -11.17 -2.49 54.31
CA ASN A 299 -12.17 -1.74 55.12
C ASN A 299 -12.01 -0.21 55.06
N GLY A 300 -11.02 0.31 54.34
CA GLY A 300 -10.70 1.73 54.23
C GLY A 300 -11.64 2.56 53.34
N SER A 301 -11.49 3.86 53.41
CA SER A 301 -12.13 4.80 52.46
C SER A 301 -11.48 4.65 51.07
N ILE A 302 -12.30 4.58 50.03
CA ILE A 302 -11.85 4.48 48.65
C ILE A 302 -11.84 5.88 48.00
N VAL A 303 -10.69 6.30 47.54
CA VAL A 303 -10.55 7.58 46.84
C VAL A 303 -10.37 7.31 45.35
N LEU A 304 -11.31 7.75 44.53
CA LEU A 304 -11.26 7.70 43.07
C LEU A 304 -10.81 9.02 42.50
N THR A 305 -9.69 9.06 41.84
CA THR A 305 -9.18 10.24 41.17
C THR A 305 -9.29 10.12 39.66
N GLY A 306 -10.26 10.81 39.05
CA GLY A 306 -10.42 10.87 37.60
C GLY A 306 -9.36 11.75 36.94
N THR A 307 -8.74 11.26 35.87
CA THR A 307 -7.69 11.96 35.12
C THR A 307 -7.98 11.98 33.64
N THR A 308 -7.40 12.94 32.90
CA THR A 308 -7.51 13.07 31.44
C THR A 308 -6.16 13.42 30.83
N SER A 309 -5.97 13.09 29.55
CA SER A 309 -4.82 13.59 28.79
C SER A 309 -4.97 15.10 28.53
N PRO A 310 -3.86 15.85 28.32
CA PRO A 310 -3.87 17.30 28.13
C PRO A 310 -4.47 17.76 26.79
N GLU A 311 -4.91 16.83 25.96
CA GLU A 311 -5.52 17.10 24.65
C GLU A 311 -6.96 17.62 24.82
N GLY A 312 -7.30 18.73 24.19
CA GLY A 312 -8.64 19.36 24.25
C GLY A 312 -8.72 20.55 25.17
N SER A 313 -9.93 21.12 25.34
CA SER A 313 -10.13 22.25 26.23
C SER A 313 -10.15 21.80 27.69
N GLU A 314 -9.72 22.68 28.60
CA GLU A 314 -9.71 22.42 30.03
C GLU A 314 -11.12 22.08 30.56
N SER A 315 -12.14 22.81 30.10
CA SER A 315 -13.54 22.55 30.48
C SER A 315 -14.03 21.17 30.03
N PHE A 316 -13.66 20.74 28.83
CA PHE A 316 -13.98 19.41 28.34
C PHE A 316 -13.28 18.33 29.18
N ASN A 317 -12.00 18.51 29.44
CA ASN A 317 -11.20 17.56 30.21
C ASN A 317 -11.70 17.43 31.65
N LYS A 318 -12.10 18.54 32.27
CA LYS A 318 -12.72 18.55 33.61
C LYS A 318 -13.98 17.70 33.61
N THR A 319 -14.90 17.98 32.71
CA THR A 319 -16.15 17.20 32.57
C THR A 319 -15.90 15.70 32.29
N LEU A 320 -14.90 15.41 31.47
CA LEU A 320 -14.53 14.02 31.12
C LEU A 320 -13.94 13.28 32.33
N ALA A 321 -13.07 13.93 33.12
CA ALA A 321 -12.52 13.35 34.35
C ALA A 321 -13.62 13.04 35.38
N GLU A 322 -14.57 13.95 35.55
CA GLU A 322 -15.72 13.74 36.43
C GLU A 322 -16.59 12.58 35.98
N LYS A 323 -16.90 12.49 34.66
CA LYS A 323 -17.67 11.39 34.09
C LYS A 323 -16.98 10.03 34.26
N ARG A 324 -15.66 9.98 34.08
CA ARG A 324 -14.87 8.76 34.30
C ARG A 324 -14.90 8.31 35.74
N ALA A 325 -14.61 9.22 36.68
CA ALA A 325 -14.63 8.90 38.10
C ALA A 325 -16.01 8.44 38.54
N LYS A 326 -17.06 9.13 38.06
CA LYS A 326 -18.45 8.75 38.34
C LYS A 326 -18.79 7.37 37.74
N ALA A 327 -18.41 7.08 36.53
CA ALA A 327 -18.68 5.79 35.88
C ALA A 327 -18.00 4.61 36.64
N VAL A 328 -16.77 4.80 37.11
CA VAL A 328 -16.09 3.79 37.95
C VAL A 328 -16.81 3.67 39.31
N LYS A 329 -17.17 4.77 39.95
CA LYS A 329 -17.97 4.77 41.20
C LYS A 329 -19.26 3.96 41.02
N ASP A 330 -20.05 4.29 39.99
CA ASP A 330 -21.33 3.63 39.72
C ASP A 330 -21.15 2.14 39.46
N ALA A 331 -20.10 1.75 38.75
CA ALA A 331 -19.75 0.36 38.50
C ALA A 331 -19.32 -0.41 39.78
N LEU A 332 -18.56 0.22 40.68
CA LEU A 332 -18.17 -0.34 41.94
C LEU A 332 -19.39 -0.54 42.87
N VAL A 333 -20.27 0.44 42.95
CA VAL A 333 -21.51 0.36 43.75
C VAL A 333 -22.43 -0.72 43.20
N ALA A 334 -22.62 -0.81 41.90
CA ALA A 334 -23.41 -1.86 41.26
C ALA A 334 -22.88 -3.27 41.55
N ASN A 335 -21.59 -3.42 41.87
CA ASN A 335 -20.95 -4.69 42.22
C ASN A 335 -20.80 -4.90 43.76
N GLY A 336 -21.52 -4.10 44.55
CA GLY A 336 -21.68 -4.32 45.99
C GLY A 336 -20.63 -3.62 46.89
N ILE A 337 -19.93 -2.63 46.39
CA ILE A 337 -19.11 -1.74 47.22
C ILE A 337 -19.99 -0.63 47.81
N ASP A 338 -19.91 -0.40 49.11
CA ASP A 338 -20.68 0.63 49.76
C ASP A 338 -20.34 2.03 49.29
N ALA A 339 -21.34 2.76 48.79
CA ALA A 339 -21.20 4.10 48.26
C ALA A 339 -20.62 5.11 49.29
N SER A 340 -20.86 4.91 50.58
CA SER A 340 -20.35 5.73 51.67
C SER A 340 -18.85 5.70 51.83
N ARG A 341 -18.23 4.58 51.39
CA ARG A 341 -16.78 4.42 51.38
C ARG A 341 -16.09 5.16 50.24
N ILE A 342 -16.83 5.56 49.19
CA ILE A 342 -16.25 6.06 47.94
C ILE A 342 -16.27 7.60 47.90
N LYS A 343 -15.11 8.19 47.99
CA LYS A 343 -14.86 9.61 47.77
C LYS A 343 -14.30 9.83 46.35
N VAL A 344 -14.84 10.83 45.64
CA VAL A 344 -14.33 11.20 44.31
C VAL A 344 -13.52 12.48 44.46
N LYS A 345 -12.27 12.42 43.98
CA LYS A 345 -11.39 13.60 43.82
C LYS A 345 -11.11 13.76 42.33
N ASN A 346 -11.03 14.99 41.87
CA ASN A 346 -10.68 15.28 40.47
C ASN A 346 -9.26 15.83 40.46
N ASN A 347 -8.41 15.19 39.67
CA ASN A 347 -7.06 15.68 39.38
C ASN A 347 -6.84 15.69 37.86
N TYR A 348 -6.32 16.78 37.31
CA TYR A 348 -6.17 16.98 35.88
C TYR A 348 -4.77 16.59 35.39
N GLU A 349 -4.25 15.49 35.89
CA GLU A 349 -2.96 14.94 35.45
C GLU A 349 -3.05 14.15 34.15
N ALA A 350 -1.95 14.10 33.43
CA ALA A 350 -1.80 13.67 32.04
C ALA A 350 -2.05 12.19 31.72
N GLN A 351 -3.05 11.55 32.33
CA GLN A 351 -3.39 10.14 32.08
C GLN A 351 -4.89 9.95 31.82
N ARG A 352 -5.25 8.98 30.96
CA ARG A 352 -6.65 8.63 30.66
C ARG A 352 -7.15 7.54 31.60
N SER A 353 -7.13 7.79 32.89
CA SER A 353 -7.41 6.77 33.91
C SER A 353 -8.25 7.28 35.09
N VAL A 354 -8.68 6.37 35.90
CA VAL A 354 -9.12 6.62 37.28
C VAL A 354 -8.17 5.87 38.20
N VAL A 355 -7.47 6.60 39.05
CA VAL A 355 -6.60 6.05 40.08
C VAL A 355 -7.45 5.71 41.29
N ILE A 356 -7.23 4.54 41.89
CA ILE A 356 -8.00 4.00 43.00
C ILE A 356 -7.05 3.81 44.18
N LEU A 357 -7.29 4.59 45.22
CA LEU A 357 -6.53 4.53 46.45
C LEU A 357 -7.45 4.09 47.58
N VAL A 358 -6.93 3.36 48.57
CA VAL A 358 -7.59 3.04 49.82
C VAL A 358 -6.84 3.75 50.95
N GLU A 359 -7.57 4.60 51.69
CA GLU A 359 -7.10 5.34 52.87
C GLU A 359 -7.55 4.69 54.17
#